data_e8b4d803befb7e29dabeb3d599f21f5f
#
_entry.id   e8b4d803befb7e29dabeb3d599f21f5f
#
_cell.length_a   1.000
_cell.length_b   1.000
_cell.length_c   1.000
_cell.angle_alpha   90.00
_cell.angle_beta   90.00
_cell.angle_gamma   90.00
#
_symmetry.space_group_name_H-M   'P 1'
#
loop_
_entity.id
_entity.type
_entity.pdbx_description
1 polymer ?
#
loop_
_entity_poly.entity_id
_entity_poly.type
_entity_poly.pdbx_seq_one_letter_code
_entity_poly.pdbx_strand_id
1 'polypeptide(L)'
;MTIELKENERLDDLQRNGLQIIQKTDGFCFGMDAVLLSGFAAVKPGERVLDLGTGTGIIPLLLSAKTEGEHFSALEIQDEIARMAERSVKLNHLENKIEIVHGDIKEASRIFGAASFDVVTTNPPYMNDSHGLKNPTEVKAISRHEVLCTLEDVVREGAKVLKPGGRMYMVHRPHRLIEILGTMKQYKLEPKRMKLVHPFRDKDANMVLIEAVRGGGAWMKVEAPVIVYKEPGVYTCLLYTSPSPRDSTSS
;
A
#
# COMPACT_ATOMS: atom_id res chain seq x y z
N MET A 1 -21.85 16.91 -1.71
CA MET A 1 -22.67 15.76 -2.12
C MET A 1 -22.71 14.80 -0.95
N THR A 2 -23.89 14.39 -0.48
CA THR A 2 -24.00 13.35 0.54
C THR A 2 -23.76 12.01 -0.17
N ILE A 3 -22.67 11.31 0.14
CA ILE A 3 -22.41 9.97 -0.40
C ILE A 3 -23.22 8.99 0.43
N GLU A 4 -24.07 8.22 -0.22
CA GLU A 4 -24.85 7.17 0.42
C GLU A 4 -23.94 5.97 0.72
N LEU A 5 -23.84 5.58 1.99
CA LEU A 5 -23.15 4.37 2.43
C LEU A 5 -24.07 3.17 2.25
N LYS A 6 -23.53 2.04 1.81
CA LYS A 6 -24.27 0.77 1.78
C LYS A 6 -24.38 0.17 3.18
N GLU A 7 -25.30 -0.77 3.37
CA GLU A 7 -25.62 -1.37 4.68
C GLU A 7 -24.39 -1.97 5.42
N ASN A 8 -23.39 -2.46 4.68
CA ASN A 8 -22.18 -3.05 5.23
C ASN A 8 -20.94 -2.14 5.09
N GLU A 9 -21.15 -0.82 4.95
CA GLU A 9 -20.09 0.16 4.82
C GLU A 9 -20.07 1.11 6.01
N ARG A 10 -18.90 1.60 6.33
CA ARG A 10 -18.66 2.65 7.31
C ARG A 10 -17.72 3.71 6.77
N LEU A 11 -17.76 4.87 7.38
CA LEU A 11 -16.87 5.98 7.09
C LEU A 11 -15.83 6.10 8.20
N ASP A 12 -14.55 6.02 7.83
CA ASP A 12 -13.45 6.20 8.76
C ASP A 12 -12.73 7.53 8.47
N ASP A 13 -12.42 8.28 9.54
CA ASP A 13 -11.60 9.49 9.45
C ASP A 13 -10.11 9.10 9.39
N LEU A 14 -9.38 9.60 8.39
CA LEU A 14 -7.95 9.36 8.25
C LEU A 14 -7.11 10.25 9.17
N GLN A 15 -7.73 11.11 9.98
CA GLN A 15 -7.07 12.06 10.88
C GLN A 15 -5.97 12.89 10.18
N ARG A 16 -6.15 13.11 8.88
CA ARG A 16 -5.22 13.82 8.03
C ARG A 16 -5.99 14.74 7.08
N ASN A 17 -5.84 16.05 7.24
CA ASN A 17 -6.48 17.07 6.38
C ASN A 17 -8.00 16.90 6.21
N GLY A 18 -8.70 16.29 7.19
CA GLY A 18 -10.12 15.98 7.11
C GLY A 18 -10.50 14.89 6.10
N LEU A 19 -9.51 14.13 5.60
CA LEU A 19 -9.78 13.04 4.67
C LEU A 19 -10.53 11.89 5.33
N GLN A 20 -11.49 11.36 4.60
CA GLN A 20 -12.33 10.24 5.01
C GLN A 20 -12.22 9.09 3.99
N ILE A 21 -12.43 7.87 4.45
CA ILE A 21 -12.41 6.68 3.60
C ILE A 21 -13.60 5.78 3.89
N ILE A 22 -14.20 5.23 2.85
CA ILE A 22 -15.28 4.25 2.97
C ILE A 22 -14.66 2.85 3.08
N GLN A 23 -15.10 2.07 4.07
CA GLN A 23 -14.65 0.70 4.28
C GLN A 23 -15.81 -0.25 4.58
N LYS A 24 -15.61 -1.55 4.33
CA LYS A 24 -16.57 -2.57 4.74
C LYS A 24 -16.49 -2.80 6.25
N THR A 25 -17.63 -3.04 6.88
CA THR A 25 -17.73 -3.38 8.31
C THR A 25 -17.35 -4.84 8.59
N ASP A 26 -17.55 -5.71 7.60
CA ASP A 26 -17.36 -7.16 7.64
C ASP A 26 -16.20 -7.66 6.76
N GLY A 27 -15.41 -6.74 6.18
CA GLY A 27 -14.36 -7.03 5.24
C GLY A 27 -12.96 -6.64 5.72
N PHE A 28 -12.01 -6.69 4.78
CA PHE A 28 -10.66 -6.21 5.00
C PHE A 28 -10.69 -4.68 5.15
N CYS A 29 -10.26 -4.20 6.32
CA CYS A 29 -9.99 -2.80 6.56
C CYS A 29 -8.49 -2.53 6.32
N PHE A 30 -8.13 -1.30 5.96
CA PHE A 30 -6.72 -0.95 5.84
C PHE A 30 -5.98 -1.21 7.15
N GLY A 31 -4.79 -1.78 7.03
CA GLY A 31 -3.92 -2.06 8.16
C GLY A 31 -2.87 -0.98 8.40
N MET A 32 -2.12 -1.13 9.47
CA MET A 32 -0.95 -0.31 9.79
C MET A 32 0.11 -0.33 8.69
N ASP A 33 0.16 -1.41 7.91
CA ASP A 33 1.04 -1.60 6.75
C ASP A 33 0.87 -0.50 5.69
N ALA A 34 -0.36 -0.20 5.29
CA ALA A 34 -0.65 0.87 4.32
C ALA A 34 -0.25 2.26 4.85
N VAL A 35 -0.51 2.52 6.13
CA VAL A 35 -0.13 3.78 6.80
C VAL A 35 1.39 3.93 6.84
N LEU A 36 2.11 2.87 7.24
CA LEU A 36 3.57 2.85 7.29
C LEU A 36 4.20 2.99 5.91
N LEU A 37 3.64 2.29 4.90
CA LEU A 37 4.11 2.40 3.53
C LEU A 37 3.95 3.82 3.00
N SER A 38 2.80 4.47 3.23
CA SER A 38 2.57 5.87 2.84
C SER A 38 3.50 6.86 3.55
N GLY A 39 3.98 6.52 4.75
CA GLY A 39 4.97 7.31 5.49
C GLY A 39 6.41 7.04 5.06
N PHE A 40 6.69 5.87 4.49
CA PHE A 40 8.01 5.48 4.00
C PHE A 40 8.25 5.92 2.56
N ALA A 41 7.20 5.92 1.73
CA ALA A 41 7.28 6.33 0.34
C ALA A 41 7.56 7.84 0.21
N ALA A 42 8.55 8.17 -0.62
CA ALA A 42 8.87 9.54 -0.95
C ALA A 42 8.36 9.87 -2.36
N VAL A 43 7.55 10.92 -2.46
CA VAL A 43 7.03 11.45 -3.72
C VAL A 43 7.45 12.91 -3.82
N LYS A 44 8.14 13.26 -4.90
CA LYS A 44 8.59 14.63 -5.17
C LYS A 44 7.50 15.45 -5.86
N PRO A 45 7.55 16.79 -5.81
CA PRO A 45 6.65 17.63 -6.59
C PRO A 45 6.66 17.26 -8.08
N GLY A 46 5.45 17.19 -8.66
CA GLY A 46 5.28 16.87 -10.08
C GLY A 46 5.44 15.40 -10.46
N GLU A 47 5.72 14.49 -9.52
CA GLU A 47 5.82 13.06 -9.81
C GLU A 47 4.45 12.40 -9.92
N ARG A 48 4.36 11.42 -10.85
CA ARG A 48 3.20 10.57 -11.05
C ARG A 48 3.38 9.25 -10.30
N VAL A 49 2.35 8.86 -9.56
CA VAL A 49 2.34 7.69 -8.68
C VAL A 49 1.34 6.65 -9.17
N LEU A 50 1.71 5.37 -9.12
CA LEU A 50 0.78 4.24 -9.30
C LEU A 50 0.79 3.37 -8.05
N ASP A 51 -0.40 3.11 -7.51
CA ASP A 51 -0.60 2.13 -6.43
C ASP A 51 -1.15 0.82 -6.99
N LEU A 52 -0.40 -0.27 -6.88
CA LEU A 52 -0.76 -1.59 -7.39
C LEU A 52 -1.47 -2.42 -6.32
N GLY A 53 -2.73 -2.78 -6.56
CA GLY A 53 -3.58 -3.47 -5.59
C GLY A 53 -4.04 -2.53 -4.48
N THR A 54 -4.64 -1.41 -4.88
CA THR A 54 -4.93 -0.28 -3.97
C THR A 54 -5.98 -0.59 -2.89
N GLY A 55 -6.78 -1.64 -3.07
CA GLY A 55 -7.90 -1.91 -2.17
C GLY A 55 -8.86 -0.73 -2.11
N THR A 56 -9.15 -0.27 -0.90
CA THR A 56 -10.08 0.86 -0.67
C THR A 56 -9.48 2.24 -1.01
N GLY A 57 -8.27 2.31 -1.56
CA GLY A 57 -7.63 3.57 -1.98
C GLY A 57 -6.90 4.32 -0.86
N ILE A 58 -6.57 3.66 0.24
CA ILE A 58 -5.93 4.30 1.40
C ILE A 58 -4.57 4.92 1.08
N ILE A 59 -3.70 4.22 0.33
CA ILE A 59 -2.35 4.68 0.03
C ILE A 59 -2.38 5.95 -0.83
N PRO A 60 -3.09 6.01 -1.99
CA PRO A 60 -3.18 7.23 -2.78
C PRO A 60 -3.84 8.40 -2.01
N LEU A 61 -4.85 8.16 -1.18
CA LEU A 61 -5.44 9.20 -0.32
C LEU A 61 -4.40 9.78 0.65
N LEU A 62 -3.66 8.95 1.36
CA LEU A 62 -2.64 9.41 2.29
C LEU A 62 -1.46 10.11 1.60
N LEU A 63 -0.99 9.59 0.46
CA LEU A 63 0.09 10.20 -0.31
C LEU A 63 -0.32 11.55 -0.90
N SER A 64 -1.56 11.69 -1.38
CA SER A 64 -2.06 12.95 -1.92
C SER A 64 -2.12 14.07 -0.87
N ALA A 65 -2.29 13.71 0.40
CA ALA A 65 -2.31 14.66 1.52
C ALA A 65 -0.92 14.94 2.11
N LYS A 66 0.04 14.00 1.93
CA LYS A 66 1.38 14.09 2.52
C LYS A 66 2.43 14.65 1.55
N THR A 67 2.13 14.67 0.25
CA THR A 67 3.12 14.97 -0.79
C THR A 67 2.55 15.90 -1.85
N GLU A 68 3.44 16.48 -2.65
CA GLU A 68 3.09 17.35 -3.78
C GLU A 68 3.12 16.59 -5.12
N GLY A 69 2.85 15.28 -5.11
CA GLY A 69 2.69 14.48 -6.33
C GLY A 69 1.63 15.07 -7.27
N GLU A 70 1.88 14.99 -8.56
CA GLU A 70 0.99 15.58 -9.58
C GLU A 70 -0.29 14.76 -9.73
N HIS A 71 -0.15 13.44 -9.88
CA HIS A 71 -1.27 12.54 -10.12
C HIS A 71 -1.03 11.17 -9.50
N PHE A 72 -2.09 10.58 -8.95
CA PHE A 72 -2.09 9.28 -8.31
C PHE A 72 -3.06 8.35 -9.04
N SER A 73 -2.54 7.37 -9.77
CA SER A 73 -3.34 6.27 -10.32
C SER A 73 -3.36 5.10 -9.33
N ALA A 74 -4.47 4.40 -9.24
CA ALA A 74 -4.65 3.29 -8.31
C ALA A 74 -5.38 2.15 -9.00
N LEU A 75 -4.77 0.96 -9.03
CA LEU A 75 -5.27 -0.22 -9.73
C LEU A 75 -5.84 -1.24 -8.74
N GLU A 76 -7.09 -1.66 -8.96
CA GLU A 76 -7.77 -2.67 -8.13
C GLU A 76 -8.53 -3.66 -9.00
N ILE A 77 -8.36 -4.95 -8.74
CA ILE A 77 -8.98 -6.02 -9.53
C ILE A 77 -10.43 -6.29 -9.14
N GLN A 78 -10.82 -5.98 -7.91
CA GLN A 78 -12.17 -6.20 -7.42
C GLN A 78 -13.06 -4.99 -7.75
N ASP A 79 -14.00 -5.14 -8.68
CA ASP A 79 -14.90 -4.07 -9.14
C ASP A 79 -15.64 -3.37 -7.97
N GLU A 80 -16.15 -4.13 -7.01
CA GLU A 80 -16.84 -3.57 -5.86
C GLU A 80 -15.93 -2.68 -4.99
N ILE A 81 -14.68 -3.12 -4.77
CA ILE A 81 -13.70 -2.39 -3.96
C ILE A 81 -13.19 -1.16 -4.74
N ALA A 82 -12.95 -1.28 -6.04
CA ALA A 82 -12.59 -0.15 -6.88
C ALA A 82 -13.66 0.95 -6.85
N ARG A 83 -14.95 0.58 -6.97
CA ARG A 83 -16.07 1.55 -6.85
C ARG A 83 -16.18 2.17 -5.46
N MET A 84 -15.80 1.45 -4.41
CA MET A 84 -15.73 2.00 -3.05
C MET A 84 -14.60 3.02 -2.93
N ALA A 85 -13.43 2.71 -3.49
CA ALA A 85 -12.30 3.63 -3.57
C ALA A 85 -12.64 4.90 -4.38
N GLU A 86 -13.32 4.76 -5.53
CA GLU A 86 -13.81 5.92 -6.31
C GLU A 86 -14.74 6.82 -5.51
N ARG A 87 -15.65 6.24 -4.71
CA ARG A 87 -16.54 7.03 -3.85
C ARG A 87 -15.76 7.74 -2.74
N SER A 88 -14.72 7.11 -2.19
CA SER A 88 -13.83 7.75 -1.22
C SER A 88 -13.07 8.93 -1.85
N VAL A 89 -12.60 8.80 -3.08
CA VAL A 89 -11.97 9.90 -3.83
C VAL A 89 -12.94 11.06 -4.04
N LYS A 90 -14.18 10.79 -4.48
CA LYS A 90 -15.25 11.80 -4.67
C LYS A 90 -15.65 12.49 -3.37
N LEU A 91 -15.74 11.73 -2.27
CA LEU A 91 -16.05 12.26 -0.94
C LEU A 91 -15.04 13.33 -0.50
N ASN A 92 -13.78 13.14 -0.87
CA ASN A 92 -12.69 14.05 -0.53
C ASN A 92 -12.42 15.13 -1.60
N HIS A 93 -13.22 15.20 -2.67
CA HIS A 93 -13.03 16.14 -3.79
C HIS A 93 -11.64 16.03 -4.46
N LEU A 94 -11.14 14.79 -4.62
CA LEU A 94 -9.81 14.50 -5.15
C LEU A 94 -9.84 13.88 -6.57
N GLU A 95 -10.97 13.94 -7.29
CA GLU A 95 -11.15 13.32 -8.62
C GLU A 95 -10.16 13.87 -9.66
N ASN A 96 -9.73 15.11 -9.49
CA ASN A 96 -8.72 15.73 -10.37
C ASN A 96 -7.29 15.26 -10.06
N LYS A 97 -7.07 14.61 -8.92
CA LYS A 97 -5.74 14.23 -8.43
C LYS A 97 -5.54 12.71 -8.33
N ILE A 98 -6.62 11.96 -8.06
CA ILE A 98 -6.60 10.51 -7.87
C ILE A 98 -7.55 9.86 -8.86
N GLU A 99 -7.03 8.91 -9.63
CA GLU A 99 -7.78 8.07 -10.56
C GLU A 99 -7.79 6.62 -10.06
N ILE A 100 -8.97 6.03 -9.90
CA ILE A 100 -9.13 4.60 -9.59
C ILE A 100 -9.42 3.86 -10.88
N VAL A 101 -8.67 2.81 -11.15
CA VAL A 101 -8.81 1.99 -12.35
C VAL A 101 -9.12 0.55 -11.92
N HIS A 102 -10.24 0.02 -12.44
CA HIS A 102 -10.55 -1.40 -12.28
C HIS A 102 -9.74 -2.22 -13.29
N GLY A 103 -8.88 -3.13 -12.81
CA GLY A 103 -8.04 -3.95 -13.68
C GLY A 103 -7.09 -4.89 -12.93
N ASP A 104 -6.47 -5.80 -13.68
CA ASP A 104 -5.51 -6.77 -13.17
C ASP A 104 -4.08 -6.17 -13.18
N ILE A 105 -3.34 -6.36 -12.08
CA ILE A 105 -1.93 -5.95 -11.97
C ILE A 105 -1.09 -6.52 -13.11
N LYS A 106 -1.37 -7.75 -13.56
CA LYS A 106 -0.67 -8.41 -14.68
C LYS A 106 -0.79 -7.65 -16.01
N GLU A 107 -1.74 -6.76 -16.11
CA GLU A 107 -2.01 -5.93 -17.28
C GLU A 107 -1.60 -4.46 -17.06
N ALA A 108 -0.96 -4.12 -15.92
CA ALA A 108 -0.67 -2.73 -15.56
C ALA A 108 0.12 -2.00 -16.65
N SER A 109 1.14 -2.62 -17.23
CA SER A 109 1.92 -2.00 -18.33
C SER A 109 1.12 -1.83 -19.64
N ARG A 110 0.08 -2.63 -19.87
CA ARG A 110 -0.85 -2.47 -20.99
C ARG A 110 -1.85 -1.35 -20.73
N ILE A 111 -2.35 -1.27 -19.49
CA ILE A 111 -3.35 -0.25 -19.08
C ILE A 111 -2.72 1.15 -19.08
N PHE A 112 -1.57 1.30 -18.44
CA PHE A 112 -0.97 2.61 -18.19
C PHE A 112 0.18 2.99 -19.11
N GLY A 113 0.69 2.03 -19.90
CA GLY A 113 1.89 2.20 -20.71
C GLY A 113 3.19 1.95 -19.93
N ALA A 114 4.25 1.60 -20.65
CA ALA A 114 5.57 1.43 -20.08
C ALA A 114 6.21 2.78 -19.74
N ALA A 115 7.01 2.81 -18.65
CA ALA A 115 7.76 4.00 -18.23
C ALA A 115 6.88 5.26 -18.04
N SER A 116 5.69 5.10 -17.46
CA SER A 116 4.69 6.17 -17.28
C SER A 116 4.70 6.79 -15.88
N PHE A 117 5.32 6.13 -14.89
CA PHE A 117 5.31 6.56 -13.50
C PHE A 117 6.70 6.79 -12.94
N ASP A 118 6.79 7.74 -12.02
CA ASP A 118 8.00 8.04 -11.26
C ASP A 118 8.07 7.20 -9.98
N VAL A 119 6.90 6.87 -9.41
CA VAL A 119 6.74 6.10 -8.18
C VAL A 119 5.69 5.01 -8.36
N VAL A 120 5.98 3.82 -7.87
CA VAL A 120 5.02 2.72 -7.67
C VAL A 120 4.97 2.38 -6.19
N THR A 121 3.78 2.25 -5.65
CA THR A 121 3.54 1.70 -4.31
C THR A 121 2.79 0.38 -4.42
N THR A 122 2.99 -0.52 -3.47
CA THR A 122 2.23 -1.76 -3.38
C THR A 122 2.24 -2.33 -1.97
N ASN A 123 1.06 -2.74 -1.51
CA ASN A 123 0.85 -3.56 -0.34
C ASN A 123 0.18 -4.86 -0.80
N PRO A 124 0.94 -5.77 -1.41
CA PRO A 124 0.36 -6.96 -2.01
C PRO A 124 -0.21 -7.89 -0.94
N PRO A 125 -1.24 -8.71 -1.27
CA PRO A 125 -1.76 -9.69 -0.34
C PRO A 125 -0.64 -10.65 0.07
N TYR A 126 -0.52 -10.89 1.38
CA TYR A 126 0.52 -11.76 1.91
C TYR A 126 0.09 -13.23 1.76
N MET A 127 0.94 -14.09 1.15
CA MET A 127 0.73 -15.54 1.18
C MET A 127 0.60 -16.03 2.60
N ASN A 128 -0.37 -16.89 2.79
CA ASN A 128 -0.54 -17.57 4.06
C ASN A 128 0.63 -18.50 4.33
N ASP A 129 1.42 -18.17 5.34
CA ASP A 129 1.88 -19.21 6.21
C ASP A 129 0.64 -19.77 6.93
N SER A 130 0.24 -20.98 6.58
CA SER A 130 -0.88 -21.72 7.19
C SER A 130 -0.77 -21.89 8.73
N HIS A 131 0.23 -21.30 9.34
CA HIS A 131 0.58 -21.38 10.74
C HIS A 131 0.06 -20.24 11.64
N GLY A 132 -0.66 -19.24 11.11
CA GLY A 132 -1.08 -18.08 11.93
C GLY A 132 -2.52 -17.63 11.83
N LEU A 133 -3.29 -18.04 10.82
CA LEU A 133 -4.65 -17.57 10.62
C LEU A 133 -5.68 -18.48 11.32
N LYS A 134 -6.36 -17.90 12.32
CA LYS A 134 -7.40 -18.61 13.08
C LYS A 134 -8.77 -18.61 12.38
N ASN A 135 -8.92 -17.88 11.25
CA ASN A 135 -10.21 -17.72 10.59
C ASN A 135 -10.22 -18.30 9.16
N PRO A 136 -11.01 -19.37 8.88
CA PRO A 136 -11.11 -19.99 7.56
C PRO A 136 -11.59 -19.05 6.43
N THR A 137 -12.30 -17.98 6.77
CA THR A 137 -12.84 -17.00 5.81
C THR A 137 -11.74 -16.08 5.29
N GLU A 138 -10.82 -15.66 6.17
CA GLU A 138 -9.66 -14.85 5.79
C GLU A 138 -8.69 -15.65 4.93
N VAL A 139 -8.46 -16.93 5.28
CA VAL A 139 -7.64 -17.86 4.47
C VAL A 139 -8.17 -17.97 3.05
N LYS A 140 -9.49 -18.12 2.87
CA LYS A 140 -10.11 -18.23 1.54
C LYS A 140 -10.05 -16.92 0.74
N ALA A 141 -10.18 -15.78 1.39
CA ALA A 141 -10.08 -14.48 0.73
C ALA A 141 -8.64 -14.23 0.22
N ILE A 142 -7.65 -14.40 1.09
CA ILE A 142 -6.24 -14.23 0.77
C ILE A 142 -5.80 -15.22 -0.32
N SER A 143 -6.15 -16.50 -0.19
CA SER A 143 -5.82 -17.53 -1.19
C SER A 143 -6.40 -17.23 -2.58
N ARG A 144 -7.59 -16.60 -2.67
CA ARG A 144 -8.15 -16.17 -3.96
C ARG A 144 -7.35 -15.04 -4.59
N HIS A 145 -6.82 -14.10 -3.80
CA HIS A 145 -6.04 -12.98 -4.31
C HIS A 145 -4.68 -13.41 -4.84
N GLU A 146 -4.02 -14.38 -4.21
CA GLU A 146 -2.73 -14.90 -4.69
C GLU A 146 -2.81 -15.85 -5.87
N VAL A 147 -3.92 -16.56 -6.02
CA VAL A 147 -4.22 -17.28 -7.27
C VAL A 147 -4.31 -16.28 -8.44
N LEU A 148 -4.66 -15.02 -8.17
CA LEU A 148 -4.82 -13.99 -9.20
C LEU A 148 -3.51 -13.24 -9.50
N CYS A 149 -2.60 -13.02 -8.53
CA CYS A 149 -1.40 -12.22 -8.71
C CYS A 149 -0.26 -12.68 -7.78
N THR A 150 0.89 -13.03 -8.34
CA THR A 150 2.09 -13.43 -7.60
C THR A 150 2.97 -12.22 -7.26
N LEU A 151 3.92 -12.40 -6.32
CA LEU A 151 4.95 -11.39 -6.04
C LEU A 151 5.74 -11.02 -7.31
N GLU A 152 6.04 -12.03 -8.13
CA GLU A 152 6.74 -11.85 -9.40
C GLU A 152 5.94 -10.96 -10.36
N ASP A 153 4.62 -11.17 -10.48
CA ASP A 153 3.75 -10.33 -11.33
C ASP A 153 3.78 -8.86 -10.88
N VAL A 154 3.67 -8.61 -9.58
CA VAL A 154 3.71 -7.26 -8.99
C VAL A 154 5.03 -6.56 -9.30
N VAL A 155 6.15 -7.25 -9.05
CA VAL A 155 7.50 -6.70 -9.26
C VAL A 155 7.77 -6.48 -10.75
N ARG A 156 7.40 -7.44 -11.60
CA ARG A 156 7.56 -7.36 -13.06
C ARG A 156 6.80 -6.19 -13.66
N GLU A 157 5.52 -6.09 -13.36
CA GLU A 157 4.67 -5.02 -13.90
C GLU A 157 5.05 -3.66 -13.31
N GLY A 158 5.34 -3.59 -12.00
CA GLY A 158 5.87 -2.38 -11.38
C GLY A 158 7.16 -1.89 -12.04
N ALA A 159 8.09 -2.80 -12.37
CA ALA A 159 9.31 -2.45 -13.09
C ALA A 159 9.05 -1.93 -14.51
N LYS A 160 8.05 -2.47 -15.22
CA LYS A 160 7.71 -2.04 -16.59
C LYS A 160 7.11 -0.63 -16.62
N VAL A 161 6.20 -0.33 -15.69
CA VAL A 161 5.49 0.97 -15.65
C VAL A 161 6.35 2.09 -15.07
N LEU A 162 7.38 1.78 -14.29
CA LEU A 162 8.31 2.78 -13.77
C LEU A 162 9.19 3.35 -14.89
N LYS A 163 9.46 4.65 -14.85
CA LYS A 163 10.51 5.31 -15.64
C LYS A 163 11.89 4.82 -15.19
N PRO A 164 12.94 4.90 -16.05
CA PRO A 164 14.32 4.75 -15.59
C PRO A 164 14.61 5.69 -14.41
N GLY A 165 15.20 5.16 -13.32
CA GLY A 165 15.39 5.91 -12.07
C GLY A 165 14.15 6.06 -11.19
N GLY A 166 12.99 5.59 -11.65
CA GLY A 166 11.77 5.55 -10.86
C GLY A 166 11.88 4.58 -9.68
N ARG A 167 11.04 4.76 -8.69
CA ARG A 167 11.12 4.07 -7.38
C ARG A 167 9.90 3.22 -7.12
N MET A 168 10.13 1.99 -6.64
CA MET A 168 9.10 1.11 -6.13
C MET A 168 9.18 1.04 -4.61
N TYR A 169 8.06 1.24 -3.95
CA TYR A 169 7.91 1.08 -2.51
C TYR A 169 6.97 -0.09 -2.22
N MET A 170 7.43 -1.00 -1.38
CA MET A 170 6.68 -2.21 -1.01
C MET A 170 6.70 -2.39 0.50
N VAL A 171 5.57 -2.79 1.07
CA VAL A 171 5.50 -3.38 2.40
C VAL A 171 5.24 -4.87 2.28
N HIS A 172 5.91 -5.70 3.07
CA HIS A 172 5.74 -7.15 3.04
C HIS A 172 6.15 -7.82 4.37
N ARG A 173 6.02 -9.15 4.43
CA ARG A 173 6.48 -9.95 5.56
C ARG A 173 7.98 -10.23 5.48
N PRO A 174 8.74 -10.13 6.60
CA PRO A 174 10.21 -10.29 6.60
C PRO A 174 10.70 -11.67 6.17
N HIS A 175 9.95 -12.74 6.43
CA HIS A 175 10.33 -14.11 6.05
C HIS A 175 10.47 -14.30 4.53
N ARG A 176 9.79 -13.45 3.73
CA ARG A 176 9.93 -13.46 2.26
C ARG A 176 11.02 -12.53 1.73
N LEU A 177 11.82 -11.92 2.60
CA LEU A 177 12.77 -10.88 2.21
C LEU A 177 13.74 -11.34 1.11
N ILE A 178 14.28 -12.55 1.21
CA ILE A 178 15.22 -13.10 0.21
C ILE A 178 14.57 -13.23 -1.15
N GLU A 179 13.34 -13.73 -1.19
CA GLU A 179 12.55 -13.86 -2.43
C GLU A 179 12.25 -12.46 -3.02
N ILE A 180 11.83 -11.52 -2.20
CA ILE A 180 11.51 -10.15 -2.64
C ILE A 180 12.73 -9.49 -3.28
N LEU A 181 13.87 -9.49 -2.57
CA LEU A 181 15.09 -8.85 -3.06
C LEU A 181 15.61 -9.55 -4.34
N GLY A 182 15.54 -10.88 -4.40
CA GLY A 182 15.91 -11.65 -5.58
C GLY A 182 15.04 -11.32 -6.79
N THR A 183 13.72 -11.30 -6.60
CA THR A 183 12.76 -10.96 -7.66
C THR A 183 12.94 -9.51 -8.13
N MET A 184 13.11 -8.55 -7.21
CA MET A 184 13.38 -7.17 -7.58
C MET A 184 14.62 -7.05 -8.46
N LYS A 185 15.73 -7.69 -8.10
CA LYS A 185 16.97 -7.67 -8.90
C LYS A 185 16.79 -8.32 -10.27
N GLN A 186 16.03 -9.41 -10.36
CA GLN A 186 15.71 -10.06 -11.63
C GLN A 186 15.05 -9.09 -12.64
N TYR A 187 14.19 -8.19 -12.14
CA TYR A 187 13.49 -7.19 -12.96
C TYR A 187 14.15 -5.81 -12.97
N LYS A 188 15.45 -5.72 -12.66
CA LYS A 188 16.25 -4.48 -12.67
C LYS A 188 15.72 -3.39 -11.71
N LEU A 189 15.04 -3.81 -10.66
CA LEU A 189 14.73 -2.99 -9.51
C LEU A 189 15.80 -3.22 -8.44
N GLU A 190 16.74 -2.29 -8.30
CA GLU A 190 17.80 -2.41 -7.31
C GLU A 190 17.30 -1.92 -5.94
N PRO A 191 17.27 -2.78 -4.90
CA PRO A 191 16.91 -2.37 -3.55
C PRO A 191 17.87 -1.31 -3.02
N LYS A 192 17.33 -0.20 -2.53
CA LYS A 192 18.12 0.98 -2.10
C LYS A 192 17.96 1.29 -0.63
N ARG A 193 16.78 1.04 -0.08
CA ARG A 193 16.45 1.35 1.31
C ARG A 193 15.55 0.28 1.88
N MET A 194 15.80 -0.11 3.12
CA MET A 194 14.96 -1.07 3.85
C MET A 194 14.78 -0.61 5.28
N LYS A 195 13.61 -0.86 5.82
CA LYS A 195 13.27 -0.60 7.23
C LYS A 195 12.45 -1.75 7.78
N LEU A 196 12.90 -2.34 8.89
CA LEU A 196 12.14 -3.34 9.62
C LEU A 196 11.10 -2.67 10.52
N VAL A 197 9.96 -3.30 10.67
CA VAL A 197 8.89 -2.84 11.55
C VAL A 197 8.63 -3.89 12.60
N HIS A 198 8.76 -3.48 13.86
CA HIS A 198 8.53 -4.32 15.02
C HIS A 198 7.25 -3.88 15.74
N PRO A 199 6.37 -4.80 16.14
CA PRO A 199 5.19 -4.45 16.93
C PRO A 199 5.59 -3.83 18.28
N PHE A 200 6.58 -4.40 18.95
CA PHE A 200 7.18 -3.91 20.19
C PHE A 200 8.70 -4.02 20.11
N ARG A 201 9.41 -3.29 20.97
CA ARG A 201 10.87 -3.22 20.97
C ARG A 201 11.56 -4.57 21.18
N ASP A 202 10.92 -5.45 21.95
CA ASP A 202 11.41 -6.80 22.31
C ASP A 202 10.83 -7.92 21.45
N LYS A 203 10.08 -7.60 20.40
CA LYS A 203 9.46 -8.55 19.48
C LYS A 203 10.14 -8.53 18.13
N ASP A 204 10.14 -9.68 17.45
CA ASP A 204 10.64 -9.80 16.09
C ASP A 204 9.88 -8.89 15.13
N ALA A 205 10.56 -8.49 14.06
CA ALA A 205 9.94 -7.72 13.00
C ALA A 205 8.82 -8.53 12.34
N ASN A 206 7.66 -7.92 12.16
CA ASN A 206 6.50 -8.52 11.50
C ASN A 206 6.20 -7.92 10.13
N MET A 207 6.85 -6.80 9.78
CA MET A 207 6.79 -6.18 8.46
C MET A 207 8.17 -5.67 8.05
N VAL A 208 8.35 -5.52 6.73
CA VAL A 208 9.50 -4.87 6.11
C VAL A 208 9.00 -3.87 5.07
N LEU A 209 9.58 -2.69 5.09
CA LEU A 209 9.40 -1.63 4.09
C LEU A 209 10.63 -1.61 3.20
N ILE A 210 10.45 -1.66 1.88
CA ILE A 210 11.53 -1.73 0.91
C ILE A 210 11.32 -0.66 -0.16
N GLU A 211 12.39 0.06 -0.48
CA GLU A 211 12.49 0.92 -1.65
C GLU A 211 13.47 0.31 -2.64
N ALA A 212 13.06 0.17 -3.88
CA ALA A 212 13.91 -0.24 -4.99
C ALA A 212 13.84 0.77 -6.14
N VAL A 213 14.94 0.92 -6.87
CA VAL A 213 15.08 1.90 -7.97
C VAL A 213 15.29 1.17 -9.28
N ARG A 214 14.51 1.52 -10.31
CA ARG A 214 14.66 0.96 -11.65
C ARG A 214 15.99 1.38 -12.27
N GLY A 215 16.86 0.41 -12.57
CA GLY A 215 18.18 0.65 -13.11
C GLY A 215 19.16 1.30 -12.11
N GLY A 216 18.86 1.24 -10.81
CA GLY A 216 19.75 1.74 -9.77
C GLY A 216 21.08 0.98 -9.69
N GLY A 217 22.13 1.63 -9.25
CA GLY A 217 23.40 0.99 -8.91
C GLY A 217 23.31 0.21 -7.59
N ALA A 218 24.24 -0.73 -7.35
CA ALA A 218 24.33 -1.49 -6.10
C ALA A 218 24.33 -0.58 -4.85
N TRP A 219 24.12 -1.14 -3.69
CA TRP A 219 24.06 -0.53 -2.37
C TRP A 219 22.65 -0.32 -1.82
N MET A 220 22.39 -1.01 -0.72
CA MET A 220 21.16 -0.89 0.06
C MET A 220 21.49 -0.37 1.46
N LYS A 221 20.75 0.65 1.90
CA LYS A 221 20.80 1.15 3.28
C LYS A 221 19.72 0.44 4.10
N VAL A 222 20.14 -0.18 5.21
CA VAL A 222 19.22 -0.64 6.26
C VAL A 222 19.07 0.49 7.27
N GLU A 223 17.86 1.05 7.37
CA GLU A 223 17.56 2.15 8.27
C GLU A 223 17.18 1.64 9.67
N ALA A 224 17.21 2.55 10.65
CA ALA A 224 16.72 2.24 12.00
C ALA A 224 15.28 1.73 11.94
N PRO A 225 14.92 0.70 12.73
CA PRO A 225 13.62 0.08 12.68
C PRO A 225 12.51 1.01 13.19
N VAL A 226 11.29 0.74 12.75
CA VAL A 226 10.08 1.33 13.35
C VAL A 226 9.59 0.40 14.46
N ILE A 227 9.37 0.97 15.63
CA ILE A 227 8.66 0.30 16.73
C ILE A 227 7.24 0.85 16.74
N VAL A 228 6.22 -0.01 16.53
CA VAL A 228 4.83 0.43 16.39
C VAL A 228 4.25 0.86 17.73
N TYR A 229 4.37 0.02 18.77
CA TYR A 229 3.79 0.26 20.07
C TYR A 229 4.87 0.48 21.12
N LYS A 230 4.66 1.48 21.97
CA LYS A 230 5.43 1.65 23.21
C LYS A 230 4.97 0.64 24.27
N GLU A 231 3.66 0.49 24.38
CA GLU A 231 2.94 -0.42 25.29
C GLU A 231 1.67 -0.92 24.56
N PRO A 232 0.99 -1.99 25.03
CA PRO A 232 -0.26 -2.43 24.43
C PRO A 232 -1.28 -1.29 24.30
N GLY A 233 -1.71 -0.99 23.06
CA GLY A 233 -2.65 0.09 22.75
C GLY A 233 -2.06 1.50 22.68
N VAL A 234 -0.76 1.68 22.97
CA VAL A 234 -0.09 2.99 22.92
C VAL A 234 0.92 3.02 21.78
N TYR A 235 0.66 3.83 20.77
CA TYR A 235 1.58 4.02 19.64
C TYR A 235 2.83 4.82 20.03
N THR A 236 3.94 4.58 19.33
CA THR A 236 5.12 5.47 19.41
C THR A 236 4.85 6.80 18.72
N CYS A 237 5.60 7.87 19.09
CA CYS A 237 5.42 9.21 18.53
C CYS A 237 5.44 9.29 16.99
N LEU A 238 6.17 8.39 16.32
CA LEU A 238 6.24 8.33 14.86
C LEU A 238 4.88 8.00 14.21
N LEU A 239 3.98 7.35 14.94
CA LEU A 239 2.67 6.94 14.44
C LEU A 239 1.56 7.91 14.84
N TYR A 240 1.76 8.76 15.85
CA TYR A 240 0.81 9.83 16.18
C TYR A 240 0.63 10.88 15.09
N THR A 241 1.57 10.96 14.15
CA THR A 241 1.45 11.81 12.96
C THR A 241 0.79 11.12 11.77
N SER A 242 0.39 9.86 11.93
CA SER A 242 -0.27 9.04 10.92
C SER A 242 -1.61 8.52 11.45
N PRO A 243 -2.65 8.39 10.61
CA PRO A 243 -3.96 7.90 11.06
C PRO A 243 -3.86 6.49 11.65
N SER A 244 -4.61 6.25 12.74
CA SER A 244 -4.69 4.93 13.37
C SER A 244 -5.89 4.16 12.83
N PRO A 245 -5.72 2.89 12.42
CA PRO A 245 -6.83 2.05 11.97
C PRO A 245 -7.87 1.74 13.07
N ARG A 246 -7.56 2.05 14.35
CA ARG A 246 -8.40 1.69 15.51
C ARG A 246 -9.14 2.86 16.15
N ASP A 247 -8.77 4.10 15.80
CA ASP A 247 -9.36 5.28 16.47
C ASP A 247 -10.75 5.65 15.91
N SER A 248 -11.26 4.90 14.94
CA SER A 248 -12.57 5.07 14.35
C SER A 248 -13.73 4.37 15.08
N THR A 249 -13.48 3.74 16.24
CA THR A 249 -14.51 2.94 16.97
C THR A 249 -15.01 3.59 18.26
N SER A 250 -14.80 4.89 18.47
CA SER A 250 -15.32 5.58 19.65
C SER A 250 -16.17 6.79 19.25
N SER A 251 -17.43 6.54 18.94
CA SER A 251 -18.56 7.44 19.14
C SER A 251 -19.86 6.66 19.03
#